data_914e36c0fcd6db4872d3bd7180064f09
#
_entry.id   914e36c0fcd6db4872d3bd7180064f09
#
_cell.length_a   1.000
_cell.length_b   1.000
_cell.length_c   1.000
_cell.angle_alpha   90.00
_cell.angle_beta   90.00
_cell.angle_gamma   90.00
#
_symmetry.space_group_name_H-M   'P 1'
#
loop_
_entity.id
_entity.type
_entity.pdbx_description
1 polymer ?
#
loop_
_entity_poly.entity_id
_entity_poly.type
_entity_poly.pdbx_seq_one_letter_code
_entity_poly.pdbx_strand_id
1 'polypeptide(L)'
;MKIRNYKYPSSTILICIIIISLIYSNENLHSQNKIQELTGPYLGQEPPGMSPQLFVPEELQSNSEWFWHGALAFTPDGEEFYLDIYVPANDTGIQIRFMEMIDHIWTSPQTPSFTGSTDDASPSFTNNGNKVFFISDRPNGSAYGVWSSTRTQNSWAAPTPVNIPYNSSLGNGWRVSVTSDETLYLQMVDNTSNTDFDIYEVKQVNGLYSAPERLDENINSSYMDLGAFIDPEENYIIFTSARPGGYGGTDLYISSKDTDGSWKAAINMGEPVNSSANDSNPFVSADGLYLFFNSDRIQQYDRNPYWVDAQFIYNLINDVENGAPNPVDFYLSQNYPNPFNPSTTIGYRLVKSDKVTLKVYDVLGKEIITLVDEYKPRGRYEKEFSAAKLQSGVYFYQLQAGSFVDTKKMVYLK
;
A
#
# COMPACT_ATOMS: atom_id res chain seq x y z
N MET A 1 42.02 -35.03 62.02
CA MET A 1 40.70 -34.40 61.67
C MET A 1 40.06 -35.21 60.57
N LYS A 2 39.00 -36.01 60.86
CA LYS A 2 38.43 -37.00 59.96
C LYS A 2 37.31 -36.29 59.15
N ILE A 3 37.44 -36.23 57.83
CA ILE A 3 36.41 -35.77 56.88
C ILE A 3 35.46 -36.96 56.67
N ARG A 4 34.20 -36.78 57.02
CA ARG A 4 33.13 -37.75 56.76
C ARG A 4 32.61 -37.54 55.31
N ASN A 5 32.80 -38.53 54.46
CA ASN A 5 32.17 -38.63 53.16
C ASN A 5 30.69 -39.02 53.30
N TYR A 6 29.78 -38.12 52.94
CA TYR A 6 28.37 -38.49 52.75
C TYR A 6 28.16 -38.96 51.29
N LYS A 7 27.82 -40.23 51.15
CA LYS A 7 27.32 -40.78 49.87
C LYS A 7 25.82 -40.51 49.79
N TYR A 8 25.40 -39.72 48.83
CA TYR A 8 23.98 -39.66 48.42
C TYR A 8 23.68 -40.82 47.48
N PRO A 9 22.50 -41.46 47.61
CA PRO A 9 22.13 -42.58 46.71
C PRO A 9 21.87 -42.05 45.33
N SER A 10 22.47 -42.73 44.32
CA SER A 10 22.45 -42.39 42.90
C SER A 10 21.06 -42.35 42.25
N SER A 11 20.05 -42.88 42.91
CA SER A 11 18.64 -42.86 42.44
C SER A 11 17.95 -41.51 42.56
N THR A 12 18.32 -40.69 43.54
CA THR A 12 17.66 -39.39 43.77
C THR A 12 18.14 -38.33 42.77
N ILE A 13 19.38 -38.43 42.29
CA ILE A 13 19.95 -37.52 41.27
C ILE A 13 19.34 -37.80 39.89
N LEU A 14 19.07 -39.08 39.58
CA LEU A 14 18.49 -39.47 38.31
C LEU A 14 17.03 -38.99 38.17
N ILE A 15 16.25 -39.03 39.24
CA ILE A 15 14.85 -38.55 39.25
C ILE A 15 14.78 -37.05 39.09
N CYS A 16 15.68 -36.26 39.73
CA CYS A 16 15.73 -34.82 39.55
C CYS A 16 16.13 -34.40 38.13
N ILE A 17 17.06 -35.12 37.47
CA ILE A 17 17.46 -34.85 36.08
C ILE A 17 16.33 -35.17 35.10
N ILE A 18 15.58 -36.25 35.33
CA ILE A 18 14.43 -36.61 34.47
C ILE A 18 13.28 -35.61 34.65
N ILE A 19 13.01 -35.16 35.86
CA ILE A 19 11.96 -34.15 36.11
C ILE A 19 12.37 -32.79 35.50
N ILE A 20 13.62 -32.38 35.61
CA ILE A 20 14.11 -31.15 34.98
C ILE A 20 14.09 -31.25 33.46
N SER A 21 14.46 -32.41 32.87
CA SER A 21 14.36 -32.60 31.42
C SER A 21 12.93 -32.68 30.91
N LEU A 22 11.98 -33.20 31.70
CA LEU A 22 10.56 -33.20 31.37
C LEU A 22 9.92 -31.81 31.52
N ILE A 23 10.37 -31.01 32.48
CA ILE A 23 9.93 -29.59 32.59
C ILE A 23 10.51 -28.77 31.44
N TYR A 24 11.79 -28.93 31.12
CA TYR A 24 12.40 -28.24 29.95
C TYR A 24 11.83 -28.71 28.60
N SER A 25 11.46 -29.98 28.46
CA SER A 25 10.79 -30.46 27.24
C SER A 25 9.32 -30.04 27.15
N ASN A 26 8.63 -29.87 28.27
CA ASN A 26 7.27 -29.33 28.28
C ASN A 26 7.24 -27.81 28.07
N GLU A 27 8.22 -27.05 28.55
CA GLU A 27 8.33 -25.62 28.23
C GLU A 27 8.71 -25.40 26.78
N ASN A 28 9.57 -26.25 26.18
CA ASN A 28 9.87 -26.21 24.76
C ASN A 28 8.76 -26.80 23.84
N LEU A 29 7.82 -27.56 24.39
CA LEU A 29 6.64 -28.05 23.66
C LEU A 29 5.44 -27.07 23.76
N HIS A 30 5.51 -26.05 24.62
CA HIS A 30 4.50 -24.99 24.70
C HIS A 30 4.94 -23.68 24.09
N SER A 31 6.17 -23.56 23.61
CA SER A 31 6.59 -22.49 22.69
C SER A 31 6.55 -22.95 21.22
N GLN A 32 5.56 -23.69 20.81
CA GLN A 32 5.06 -23.47 19.45
C GLN A 32 4.46 -22.07 19.53
N ASN A 33 5.22 -21.09 19.05
CA ASN A 33 4.72 -19.77 18.77
C ASN A 33 3.40 -19.97 18.02
N LYS A 34 2.30 -19.76 18.72
CA LYS A 34 1.03 -19.59 18.06
C LYS A 34 1.27 -18.34 17.21
N ILE A 35 1.49 -18.51 15.90
CA ILE A 35 1.52 -17.39 14.96
C ILE A 35 0.24 -16.63 15.28
N GLN A 36 0.38 -15.44 15.81
CA GLN A 36 -0.77 -14.62 16.15
C GLN A 36 -1.46 -14.34 14.81
N GLU A 37 -2.73 -14.74 14.69
CA GLU A 37 -3.50 -14.49 13.48
C GLU A 37 -3.58 -12.98 13.28
N LEU A 38 -3.03 -12.48 12.18
CA LEU A 38 -3.15 -11.06 11.82
C LEU A 38 -4.58 -10.80 11.41
N THR A 39 -5.27 -9.89 12.11
CA THR A 39 -6.69 -9.61 11.88
C THR A 39 -6.94 -8.11 11.73
N GLY A 40 -7.89 -7.73 10.88
CA GLY A 40 -8.25 -6.33 10.64
C GLY A 40 -7.39 -5.63 9.58
N PRO A 41 -7.68 -4.36 9.27
CA PRO A 41 -6.99 -3.61 8.24
C PRO A 41 -5.48 -3.47 8.55
N TYR A 42 -4.68 -3.29 7.50
CA TYR A 42 -3.23 -3.08 7.60
C TYR A 42 -2.51 -4.11 8.45
N LEU A 43 -2.81 -5.39 8.23
CA LEU A 43 -2.25 -6.53 8.97
C LEU A 43 -2.51 -6.46 10.48
N GLY A 44 -3.56 -5.77 10.91
CA GLY A 44 -3.96 -5.63 12.31
C GLY A 44 -3.05 -4.75 13.16
N GLN A 45 -2.19 -3.96 12.53
CA GLN A 45 -1.32 -3.05 13.27
C GLN A 45 -2.07 -1.80 13.74
N GLU A 46 -1.69 -1.32 14.93
CA GLU A 46 -2.22 -0.05 15.44
C GLU A 46 -1.79 1.10 14.53
N PRO A 47 -2.75 1.95 14.08
CA PRO A 47 -2.46 3.05 13.18
C PRO A 47 -1.39 3.99 13.73
N PRO A 48 -0.41 4.41 12.89
CA PRO A 48 0.61 5.37 13.30
C PRO A 48 0.00 6.76 13.45
N GLY A 49 0.61 7.58 14.29
CA GLY A 49 0.34 9.02 14.31
C GLY A 49 1.20 9.76 13.28
N MET A 50 1.55 11.01 13.63
CA MET A 50 2.40 11.88 12.81
C MET A 50 3.90 11.54 12.87
N SER A 51 4.28 10.45 13.51
CA SER A 51 5.66 9.95 13.54
C SER A 51 5.72 8.58 12.88
N PRO A 52 6.64 8.36 11.93
CA PRO A 52 6.79 7.08 11.26
C PRO A 52 7.02 5.93 12.23
N GLN A 53 6.31 4.84 12.01
CA GLN A 53 6.46 3.59 12.76
C GLN A 53 6.83 2.47 11.80
N LEU A 54 7.52 1.46 12.28
CA LEU A 54 7.84 0.28 11.51
C LEU A 54 6.54 -0.45 11.13
N PHE A 55 6.38 -0.76 9.86
CA PHE A 55 5.22 -1.49 9.32
C PHE A 55 5.61 -2.92 9.01
N VAL A 56 5.99 -3.70 9.97
CA VAL A 56 6.24 -5.14 9.75
C VAL A 56 5.75 -5.87 10.98
N PRO A 57 4.68 -6.68 10.86
CA PRO A 57 4.31 -7.59 11.93
C PRO A 57 5.48 -8.49 12.31
N GLU A 58 5.64 -8.78 13.58
CA GLU A 58 6.73 -9.60 14.11
C GLU A 58 6.79 -10.97 13.39
N GLU A 59 5.65 -11.49 12.97
CA GLU A 59 5.50 -12.73 12.22
C GLU A 59 6.17 -12.69 10.84
N LEU A 60 6.30 -11.52 10.24
CA LEU A 60 6.99 -11.32 8.96
C LEU A 60 8.47 -10.95 9.13
N GLN A 61 8.86 -10.42 10.29
CA GLN A 61 10.25 -10.04 10.59
C GLN A 61 11.16 -11.26 10.83
N SER A 62 10.61 -12.35 11.36
CA SER A 62 11.40 -13.53 11.75
C SER A 62 11.72 -14.48 10.60
N ASN A 63 11.34 -14.16 9.38
CA ASN A 63 11.61 -15.02 8.24
C ASN A 63 13.06 -14.84 7.75
N SER A 64 13.96 -15.76 8.15
CA SER A 64 15.36 -15.75 7.72
C SER A 64 15.58 -16.17 6.27
N GLU A 65 14.52 -16.54 5.55
CA GLU A 65 14.60 -17.06 4.19
C GLU A 65 14.53 -15.95 3.13
N TRP A 66 14.06 -14.74 3.48
CA TRP A 66 13.90 -13.62 2.56
C TRP A 66 14.05 -12.26 3.26
N PHE A 67 14.42 -11.25 2.49
CA PHE A 67 14.56 -9.85 2.92
C PHE A 67 13.56 -8.97 2.19
N TRP A 68 13.11 -7.93 2.85
CA TRP A 68 12.37 -6.86 2.20
C TRP A 68 13.25 -6.19 1.14
N HIS A 69 12.76 -6.07 -0.09
CA HIS A 69 13.58 -5.51 -1.16
C HIS A 69 13.14 -4.11 -1.58
N GLY A 70 11.84 -3.82 -1.56
CA GLY A 70 11.46 -2.56 -2.14
C GLY A 70 10.00 -2.19 -2.02
N ALA A 71 9.23 -2.34 -3.09
CA ALA A 71 7.86 -1.89 -3.11
C ALA A 71 6.96 -2.69 -2.20
N LEU A 72 5.98 -1.99 -1.64
CA LEU A 72 4.78 -2.57 -1.08
C LEU A 72 3.57 -1.91 -1.72
N ALA A 73 2.45 -2.61 -1.78
CA ALA A 73 1.18 -2.09 -2.26
C ALA A 73 0.02 -2.79 -1.58
N PHE A 74 -1.06 -2.06 -1.35
CA PHE A 74 -2.37 -2.63 -1.02
C PHE A 74 -3.27 -2.52 -2.24
N THR A 75 -4.18 -3.48 -2.41
CA THR A 75 -5.29 -3.30 -3.34
C THR A 75 -6.20 -2.16 -2.88
N PRO A 76 -6.96 -1.53 -3.80
CA PRO A 76 -7.81 -0.37 -3.44
C PRO A 76 -8.89 -0.67 -2.39
N ASP A 77 -9.33 -1.92 -2.28
CA ASP A 77 -10.25 -2.37 -1.24
C ASP A 77 -9.56 -2.62 0.12
N GLY A 78 -8.21 -2.68 0.13
CA GLY A 78 -7.42 -2.95 1.31
C GLY A 78 -7.43 -4.42 1.76
N GLU A 79 -7.95 -5.33 0.93
CA GLU A 79 -8.09 -6.74 1.28
C GLU A 79 -6.90 -7.61 0.85
N GLU A 80 -6.01 -7.08 0.01
CA GLU A 80 -4.77 -7.76 -0.37
C GLU A 80 -3.57 -6.84 -0.14
N PHE A 81 -2.49 -7.42 0.36
CA PHE A 81 -1.20 -6.76 0.60
C PHE A 81 -0.11 -7.45 -0.21
N TYR A 82 0.64 -6.68 -0.99
CA TYR A 82 1.71 -7.14 -1.86
C TYR A 82 3.04 -6.52 -1.45
N LEU A 83 4.11 -7.30 -1.58
CA LEU A 83 5.45 -6.88 -1.20
C LEU A 83 6.52 -7.51 -2.09
N ASP A 84 7.56 -6.75 -2.37
CA ASP A 84 8.76 -7.24 -3.04
C ASP A 84 9.71 -7.85 -2.01
N ILE A 85 10.13 -9.09 -2.23
CA ILE A 85 11.12 -9.77 -1.40
C ILE A 85 12.31 -10.23 -2.24
N TYR A 86 13.46 -10.35 -1.61
CA TYR A 86 14.63 -11.00 -2.16
C TYR A 86 14.87 -12.32 -1.40
N VAL A 87 15.02 -13.43 -2.14
CA VAL A 87 15.23 -14.77 -1.57
C VAL A 87 16.65 -15.25 -1.88
N PRO A 88 17.63 -15.06 -0.98
CA PRO A 88 19.04 -15.36 -1.25
C PRO A 88 19.31 -16.84 -1.50
N ALA A 89 18.58 -17.73 -0.82
CA ALA A 89 18.88 -19.19 -0.84
C ALA A 89 18.68 -19.85 -2.21
N ASN A 90 17.90 -19.24 -3.09
CA ASN A 90 17.58 -19.82 -4.39
C ASN A 90 18.19 -19.05 -5.56
N ASP A 91 18.83 -17.90 -5.30
CA ASP A 91 19.33 -16.97 -6.33
C ASP A 91 18.24 -16.65 -7.39
N THR A 92 16.99 -16.58 -6.94
CA THR A 92 15.81 -16.43 -7.81
C THR A 92 15.43 -14.98 -8.02
N GLY A 93 16.28 -14.04 -7.57
CA GLY A 93 16.07 -12.60 -7.74
C GLY A 93 14.93 -12.04 -6.87
N ILE A 94 14.31 -10.98 -7.36
CA ILE A 94 13.20 -10.30 -6.67
C ILE A 94 11.90 -11.00 -6.99
N GLN A 95 11.08 -11.21 -5.96
CA GLN A 95 9.79 -11.86 -6.11
C GLN A 95 8.71 -11.07 -5.41
N ILE A 96 7.53 -11.02 -6.03
CA ILE A 96 6.33 -10.51 -5.37
C ILE A 96 5.71 -11.62 -4.51
N ARG A 97 5.37 -11.27 -3.29
CA ARG A 97 4.50 -12.06 -2.41
C ARG A 97 3.25 -11.29 -2.10
N PHE A 98 2.17 -11.99 -1.78
CA PHE A 98 0.94 -11.35 -1.35
C PHE A 98 0.30 -12.10 -0.18
N MET A 99 -0.50 -11.38 0.57
CA MET A 99 -1.39 -11.87 1.61
C MET A 99 -2.78 -11.35 1.29
N GLU A 100 -3.80 -12.14 1.55
CA GLU A 100 -5.20 -11.75 1.38
C GLU A 100 -5.95 -11.86 2.71
N MET A 101 -6.94 -11.02 2.91
CA MET A 101 -7.77 -11.03 4.10
C MET A 101 -9.06 -11.83 3.83
N ILE A 102 -9.16 -13.02 4.44
CA ILE A 102 -10.31 -13.90 4.34
C ILE A 102 -10.99 -13.96 5.72
N ASP A 103 -12.27 -13.63 5.77
CA ASP A 103 -13.05 -13.63 7.03
C ASP A 103 -12.35 -12.81 8.15
N HIS A 104 -11.79 -11.65 7.79
CA HIS A 104 -11.03 -10.74 8.67
C HIS A 104 -9.68 -11.27 9.17
N ILE A 105 -9.17 -12.36 8.62
CA ILE A 105 -7.87 -12.95 8.96
C ILE A 105 -6.97 -12.91 7.73
N TRP A 106 -5.74 -12.43 7.89
CA TRP A 106 -4.74 -12.41 6.84
C TRP A 106 -4.09 -13.79 6.64
N THR A 107 -3.98 -14.20 5.40
CA THR A 107 -3.27 -15.43 5.04
C THR A 107 -1.76 -15.29 5.25
N SER A 108 -1.04 -16.39 5.30
CA SER A 108 0.42 -16.39 5.17
C SER A 108 0.82 -15.87 3.78
N PRO A 109 2.05 -15.31 3.62
CA PRO A 109 2.54 -14.85 2.33
C PRO A 109 2.54 -15.94 1.26
N GLN A 110 1.95 -15.67 0.11
CA GLN A 110 1.78 -16.57 -1.01
C GLN A 110 2.41 -15.96 -2.28
N THR A 111 2.59 -16.78 -3.31
CA THR A 111 3.02 -16.33 -4.65
C THR A 111 1.78 -16.01 -5.48
N PRO A 112 1.63 -14.77 -5.99
CA PRO A 112 0.50 -14.43 -6.85
C PRO A 112 0.55 -15.22 -8.16
N SER A 113 -0.60 -15.54 -8.73
CA SER A 113 -0.68 -16.36 -9.95
C SER A 113 -0.13 -15.67 -11.21
N PHE A 114 0.03 -14.35 -11.19
CA PHE A 114 0.64 -13.60 -12.29
C PHE A 114 2.16 -13.55 -12.25
N THR A 115 2.81 -14.00 -11.18
CA THR A 115 4.27 -14.03 -11.06
C THR A 115 4.83 -15.39 -11.51
N GLY A 116 6.14 -15.44 -11.75
CA GLY A 116 6.84 -16.62 -12.26
C GLY A 116 8.14 -16.93 -11.53
N SER A 117 9.08 -17.57 -12.23
CA SER A 117 10.43 -17.89 -11.76
C SER A 117 11.46 -16.80 -12.13
N THR A 118 11.00 -15.68 -12.64
CA THR A 118 11.78 -14.52 -13.08
C THR A 118 11.70 -13.42 -12.03
N ASP A 119 12.53 -12.40 -12.16
CA ASP A 119 12.40 -11.18 -11.35
C ASP A 119 11.07 -10.49 -11.66
N ASP A 120 10.22 -10.45 -10.65
CA ASP A 120 8.94 -9.74 -10.69
C ASP A 120 8.88 -8.77 -9.51
N ALA A 121 8.63 -7.48 -9.77
CA ALA A 121 8.69 -6.42 -8.76
C ALA A 121 7.71 -5.28 -9.01
N SER A 122 7.55 -4.40 -8.01
CA SER A 122 6.80 -3.14 -8.10
C SER A 122 5.35 -3.29 -8.55
N PRO A 123 4.53 -4.08 -7.84
CA PRO A 123 3.13 -4.18 -8.18
C PRO A 123 2.41 -2.84 -7.97
N SER A 124 1.61 -2.42 -8.95
CA SER A 124 0.81 -1.21 -8.93
C SER A 124 -0.58 -1.50 -9.49
N PHE A 125 -1.62 -1.17 -8.73
CA PHE A 125 -3.00 -1.51 -9.06
C PHE A 125 -3.75 -0.32 -9.62
N THR A 126 -4.60 -0.56 -10.64
CA THR A 126 -5.61 0.43 -11.03
C THR A 126 -6.56 0.72 -9.88
N ASN A 127 -7.13 1.92 -9.85
CA ASN A 127 -7.99 2.39 -8.76
C ASN A 127 -9.23 1.49 -8.49
N ASN A 128 -9.64 0.70 -9.46
CA ASN A 128 -10.73 -0.29 -9.30
C ASN A 128 -10.23 -1.70 -8.90
N GLY A 129 -8.92 -1.91 -8.74
CA GLY A 129 -8.34 -3.19 -8.35
C GLY A 129 -8.40 -4.30 -9.41
N ASN A 130 -8.90 -4.01 -10.63
CA ASN A 130 -9.13 -5.03 -11.66
C ASN A 130 -7.91 -5.33 -12.53
N LYS A 131 -6.87 -4.53 -12.43
CA LYS A 131 -5.64 -4.71 -13.19
C LYS A 131 -4.44 -4.37 -12.33
N VAL A 132 -3.40 -5.18 -12.45
CA VAL A 132 -2.09 -4.94 -11.85
C VAL A 132 -1.06 -4.73 -12.94
N PHE A 133 -0.21 -3.72 -12.75
CA PHE A 133 1.02 -3.50 -13.51
C PHE A 133 2.19 -3.88 -12.62
N PHE A 134 3.24 -4.41 -13.20
CA PHE A 134 4.45 -4.78 -12.48
C PHE A 134 5.65 -4.81 -13.43
N ILE A 135 6.85 -4.80 -12.89
CA ILE A 135 8.09 -4.92 -13.64
C ILE A 135 8.52 -6.38 -13.66
N SER A 136 8.97 -6.85 -14.82
CA SER A 136 9.44 -8.24 -14.97
C SER A 136 10.58 -8.33 -15.99
N ASP A 137 11.50 -9.27 -15.75
CA ASP A 137 12.59 -9.62 -16.67
C ASP A 137 12.19 -10.75 -17.64
N ARG A 138 10.91 -11.10 -17.71
CA ARG A 138 10.40 -12.10 -18.67
C ARG A 138 10.81 -11.75 -20.10
N PRO A 139 11.15 -12.75 -20.93
CA PRO A 139 11.57 -12.52 -22.31
C PRO A 139 10.48 -11.82 -23.12
N ASN A 140 10.63 -10.54 -23.38
CA ASN A 140 9.79 -9.74 -24.28
C ASN A 140 10.60 -8.87 -25.24
N GLY A 141 11.94 -9.10 -25.29
CA GLY A 141 12.87 -8.32 -26.11
C GLY A 141 13.62 -7.22 -25.38
N SER A 142 13.29 -6.93 -24.13
CA SER A 142 14.05 -6.06 -23.22
C SER A 142 14.37 -6.80 -21.91
N ALA A 143 15.44 -6.42 -21.21
CA ALA A 143 15.90 -7.12 -20.00
C ALA A 143 14.90 -6.95 -18.83
N TYR A 144 14.24 -5.79 -18.70
CA TYR A 144 13.13 -5.56 -17.79
C TYR A 144 12.06 -4.74 -18.51
N GLY A 145 10.81 -5.08 -18.34
CA GLY A 145 9.70 -4.37 -18.95
C GLY A 145 8.47 -4.30 -18.05
N VAL A 146 7.51 -3.47 -18.45
CA VAL A 146 6.22 -3.39 -17.77
C VAL A 146 5.34 -4.53 -18.27
N TRP A 147 4.77 -5.27 -17.34
CA TRP A 147 3.79 -6.32 -17.57
C TRP A 147 2.49 -5.98 -16.87
N SER A 148 1.39 -6.54 -17.33
CA SER A 148 0.11 -6.39 -16.67
C SER A 148 -0.66 -7.70 -16.62
N SER A 149 -1.50 -7.83 -15.60
CA SER A 149 -2.48 -8.90 -15.47
C SER A 149 -3.83 -8.33 -15.08
N THR A 150 -4.89 -8.98 -15.55
CA THR A 150 -6.27 -8.59 -15.25
C THR A 150 -6.85 -9.56 -14.23
N ARG A 151 -7.64 -9.06 -13.29
CA ARG A 151 -8.32 -9.88 -12.30
C ARG A 151 -9.37 -10.77 -12.96
N THR A 152 -9.43 -12.00 -12.52
CA THR A 152 -10.49 -12.96 -12.82
C THR A 152 -11.38 -13.15 -11.60
N GLN A 153 -12.40 -14.01 -11.68
CA GLN A 153 -13.30 -14.23 -10.54
C GLN A 153 -12.58 -14.68 -9.25
N ASN A 154 -11.51 -15.48 -9.37
CA ASN A 154 -10.84 -16.09 -8.21
C ASN A 154 -9.32 -15.93 -8.25
N SER A 155 -8.74 -15.17 -9.18
CA SER A 155 -7.29 -15.11 -9.38
C SER A 155 -6.91 -14.00 -10.37
N TRP A 156 -5.72 -14.06 -10.89
CA TRP A 156 -5.21 -13.19 -11.95
C TRP A 156 -5.02 -13.99 -13.25
N ALA A 157 -5.32 -13.36 -14.38
CA ALA A 157 -5.05 -13.94 -15.70
C ALA A 157 -3.54 -14.10 -15.95
N ALA A 158 -3.17 -14.87 -16.97
CA ALA A 158 -1.78 -14.92 -17.41
C ALA A 158 -1.30 -13.51 -17.79
N PRO A 159 -0.13 -13.06 -17.28
CA PRO A 159 0.35 -11.72 -17.54
C PRO A 159 0.74 -11.52 -19.00
N THR A 160 0.58 -10.30 -19.48
CA THR A 160 0.94 -9.87 -20.82
C THR A 160 1.87 -8.68 -20.78
N PRO A 161 2.85 -8.57 -21.71
CA PRO A 161 3.70 -7.41 -21.79
C PRO A 161 2.89 -6.17 -22.18
N VAL A 162 3.18 -5.05 -21.52
CA VAL A 162 2.66 -3.74 -21.93
C VAL A 162 3.50 -3.22 -23.08
N ASN A 163 2.86 -3.00 -24.22
CA ASN A 163 3.56 -2.59 -25.44
C ASN A 163 3.86 -1.08 -25.41
N ILE A 164 4.97 -0.70 -24.79
CA ILE A 164 5.48 0.67 -24.71
C ILE A 164 6.54 0.84 -25.81
N PRO A 165 6.45 1.85 -26.70
CA PRO A 165 7.43 2.09 -27.74
C PRO A 165 8.69 2.76 -27.18
N TYR A 166 9.56 1.97 -26.55
CA TYR A 166 10.84 2.44 -26.04
C TYR A 166 11.75 2.89 -27.17
N ASN A 167 12.46 4.00 -26.97
CA ASN A 167 13.59 4.32 -27.83
C ASN A 167 14.85 3.58 -27.35
N SER A 168 15.86 3.43 -28.23
CA SER A 168 17.08 2.68 -27.93
C SER A 168 17.99 3.36 -26.89
N SER A 169 17.72 4.61 -26.52
CA SER A 169 18.49 5.34 -25.51
C SER A 169 17.94 5.17 -24.10
N LEU A 170 16.70 4.69 -23.94
CA LEU A 170 16.11 4.44 -22.64
C LEU A 170 16.39 3.00 -22.21
N GLY A 171 16.93 2.86 -21.03
CA GLY A 171 17.13 1.57 -20.36
C GLY A 171 15.83 1.06 -19.74
N ASN A 172 15.98 -0.03 -19.01
CA ASN A 172 14.88 -0.76 -18.39
C ASN A 172 14.12 0.09 -17.37
N GLY A 173 12.80 -0.11 -17.33
CA GLY A 173 11.96 0.38 -16.24
C GLY A 173 12.17 -0.47 -14.98
N TRP A 174 12.37 0.16 -13.82
CA TRP A 174 12.58 -0.53 -12.54
C TRP A 174 11.39 -0.38 -11.58
N ARG A 175 10.51 0.57 -11.85
CA ARG A 175 9.34 0.84 -11.05
C ARG A 175 8.21 1.34 -11.90
N VAL A 176 6.98 1.00 -11.51
CA VAL A 176 5.76 1.47 -12.15
C VAL A 176 4.78 1.96 -11.09
N SER A 177 4.13 3.08 -11.36
CA SER A 177 2.95 3.58 -10.65
C SER A 177 1.89 3.96 -11.68
N VAL A 178 0.61 3.70 -11.39
CA VAL A 178 -0.48 3.81 -12.37
C VAL A 178 -1.59 4.73 -11.87
N THR A 179 -2.13 5.54 -12.78
CA THR A 179 -3.28 6.42 -12.56
C THR A 179 -4.61 5.72 -12.86
N SER A 180 -5.72 6.41 -12.57
CA SER A 180 -7.08 5.92 -12.85
C SER A 180 -7.36 5.72 -14.35
N ASP A 181 -6.71 6.47 -15.23
CA ASP A 181 -6.83 6.38 -16.69
C ASP A 181 -5.75 5.50 -17.34
N GLU A 182 -5.02 4.74 -16.52
CA GLU A 182 -3.90 3.86 -16.92
C GLU A 182 -2.69 4.60 -17.50
N THR A 183 -2.50 5.88 -17.25
CA THR A 183 -1.20 6.54 -17.45
C THR A 183 -0.18 5.94 -16.48
N LEU A 184 1.02 5.62 -16.99
CA LEU A 184 2.07 4.98 -16.21
C LEU A 184 3.18 5.98 -15.89
N TYR A 185 3.63 5.97 -14.64
CA TYR A 185 4.84 6.67 -14.20
C TYR A 185 5.94 5.65 -13.95
N LEU A 186 7.03 5.77 -14.70
CA LEU A 186 8.11 4.79 -14.73
C LEU A 186 9.41 5.40 -14.23
N GLN A 187 10.12 4.67 -13.39
CA GLN A 187 11.53 4.95 -13.13
C GLN A 187 12.37 4.30 -14.23
N MET A 188 13.16 5.08 -14.95
CA MET A 188 13.95 4.58 -16.08
C MET A 188 15.37 5.17 -16.06
N VAL A 189 16.30 4.46 -16.68
CA VAL A 189 17.66 4.93 -16.90
C VAL A 189 17.76 5.51 -18.31
N ASP A 190 18.29 6.72 -18.46
CA ASP A 190 18.75 7.21 -19.74
C ASP A 190 20.16 6.68 -20.03
N ASN A 191 20.29 5.75 -20.95
CA ASN A 191 21.55 5.13 -21.35
C ASN A 191 22.55 6.13 -21.96
N THR A 192 22.11 7.36 -22.27
CA THR A 192 23.01 8.41 -22.76
C THR A 192 23.71 9.15 -21.64
N SER A 193 23.14 9.16 -20.43
CA SER A 193 23.66 9.85 -19.24
C SER A 193 24.49 8.98 -18.30
N ASN A 194 24.42 7.67 -18.43
CA ASN A 194 25.22 6.63 -17.74
C ASN A 194 25.02 6.45 -16.23
N THR A 195 24.26 7.29 -15.52
CA THR A 195 24.16 7.20 -14.05
C THR A 195 22.83 7.62 -13.45
N ASP A 196 21.96 8.29 -14.20
CA ASP A 196 20.81 8.94 -13.60
C ASP A 196 19.52 8.21 -13.90
N PHE A 197 18.83 7.81 -12.84
CA PHE A 197 17.45 7.40 -12.91
C PHE A 197 16.57 8.64 -12.89
N ASP A 198 15.59 8.67 -13.78
CA ASP A 198 14.59 9.70 -13.90
C ASP A 198 13.19 9.10 -13.94
N ILE A 199 12.20 9.94 -13.71
CA ILE A 199 10.78 9.59 -13.75
C ILE A 199 10.21 10.00 -15.10
N TYR A 200 9.54 9.06 -15.77
CA TYR A 200 8.93 9.23 -17.08
C TYR A 200 7.43 8.97 -17.00
N GLU A 201 6.68 9.73 -17.78
CA GLU A 201 5.25 9.54 -18.01
C GLU A 201 5.03 8.76 -19.30
N VAL A 202 4.09 7.82 -19.30
CA VAL A 202 3.67 7.03 -20.48
C VAL A 202 2.15 7.05 -20.53
N LYS A 203 1.60 7.85 -21.42
CA LYS A 203 0.16 8.03 -21.58
C LYS A 203 -0.49 6.90 -22.34
N GLN A 204 -1.68 6.50 -21.91
CA GLN A 204 -2.52 5.59 -22.66
C GLN A 204 -3.53 6.39 -23.50
N VAL A 205 -3.48 6.26 -24.82
CA VAL A 205 -4.39 6.94 -25.74
C VAL A 205 -5.04 5.91 -26.67
N ASN A 206 -6.35 5.76 -26.59
CA ASN A 206 -7.12 4.80 -27.39
C ASN A 206 -6.62 3.34 -27.31
N GLY A 207 -6.20 2.92 -26.13
CA GLY A 207 -5.68 1.57 -25.88
C GLY A 207 -4.23 1.34 -26.29
N LEU A 208 -3.51 2.37 -26.72
CA LEU A 208 -2.09 2.33 -27.07
C LEU A 208 -1.29 3.22 -26.10
N TYR A 209 -0.12 2.77 -25.73
CA TYR A 209 0.80 3.55 -24.89
C TYR A 209 1.71 4.43 -25.76
N SER A 210 1.94 5.66 -25.30
CA SER A 210 2.91 6.58 -25.89
C SER A 210 4.35 6.11 -25.65
N ALA A 211 5.31 6.71 -26.34
CA ALA A 211 6.71 6.65 -25.92
C ALA A 211 6.85 7.32 -24.54
N PRO A 212 7.79 6.86 -23.71
CA PRO A 212 8.07 7.50 -22.42
C PRO A 212 8.51 8.96 -22.63
N GLU A 213 7.90 9.87 -21.88
CA GLU A 213 8.25 11.29 -21.84
C GLU A 213 8.86 11.63 -20.46
N ARG A 214 10.08 12.16 -20.46
CA ARG A 214 10.76 12.54 -19.22
C ARG A 214 10.01 13.70 -18.57
N LEU A 215 9.69 13.60 -17.28
CA LEU A 215 9.13 14.73 -16.56
C LEU A 215 10.14 15.87 -16.47
N ASP A 216 9.62 17.08 -16.31
CA ASP A 216 10.40 18.32 -16.29
C ASP A 216 11.31 18.44 -15.03
N GLU A 217 12.03 19.55 -14.95
CA GLU A 217 13.00 19.84 -13.88
C GLU A 217 12.36 20.10 -12.51
N ASN A 218 11.04 20.29 -12.44
CA ASN A 218 10.32 20.37 -11.17
C ASN A 218 10.29 19.03 -10.45
N ILE A 219 10.32 17.94 -11.22
CA ILE A 219 10.37 16.57 -10.73
C ILE A 219 11.79 16.00 -10.85
N ASN A 220 12.32 15.90 -12.07
CA ASN A 220 13.63 15.30 -12.33
C ASN A 220 14.74 16.34 -12.17
N SER A 221 15.64 16.10 -11.24
CA SER A 221 16.81 16.92 -10.99
C SER A 221 18.02 16.48 -11.84
N SER A 222 19.20 17.00 -11.56
CA SER A 222 20.48 16.47 -12.08
C SER A 222 21.06 15.33 -11.25
N TYR A 223 20.30 14.77 -10.33
CA TYR A 223 20.63 13.64 -9.46
C TYR A 223 19.60 12.52 -9.67
N MET A 224 19.82 11.37 -9.07
CA MET A 224 18.88 10.25 -9.15
C MET A 224 17.51 10.65 -8.57
N ASP A 225 16.47 10.47 -9.38
CA ASP A 225 15.07 10.60 -8.99
C ASP A 225 14.38 9.27 -9.26
N LEU A 226 13.87 8.65 -8.18
CA LEU A 226 13.56 7.22 -8.14
C LEU A 226 12.14 6.97 -7.66
N GLY A 227 11.62 5.77 -7.91
CA GLY A 227 10.53 5.14 -7.21
C GLY A 227 9.35 6.04 -6.88
N ALA A 228 8.62 6.50 -7.91
CA ALA A 228 7.48 7.39 -7.72
C ALA A 228 6.20 6.63 -7.33
N PHE A 229 5.41 7.22 -6.46
CA PHE A 229 3.98 7.00 -6.29
C PHE A 229 3.24 8.17 -6.93
N ILE A 230 2.32 7.88 -7.84
CA ILE A 230 1.40 8.86 -8.40
C ILE A 230 0.01 8.72 -7.74
N ASP A 231 -0.57 9.85 -7.34
CA ASP A 231 -1.99 9.88 -6.97
C ASP A 231 -2.85 9.41 -8.16
N PRO A 232 -3.82 8.52 -7.97
CA PRO A 232 -4.64 7.99 -9.08
C PRO A 232 -5.30 9.04 -9.96
N GLU A 233 -5.60 10.21 -9.42
CA GLU A 233 -6.17 11.37 -10.14
C GLU A 233 -5.12 12.42 -10.51
N GLU A 234 -3.83 12.08 -10.37
CA GLU A 234 -2.68 12.94 -10.68
C GLU A 234 -2.63 14.28 -9.93
N ASN A 235 -3.24 14.39 -8.75
CA ASN A 235 -3.19 15.62 -7.96
C ASN A 235 -1.78 15.90 -7.41
N TYR A 236 -1.03 14.84 -7.09
CA TYR A 236 0.33 14.92 -6.59
C TYR A 236 1.14 13.68 -6.96
N ILE A 237 2.46 13.83 -6.92
CA ILE A 237 3.45 12.76 -7.04
C ILE A 237 4.38 12.80 -5.83
N ILE A 238 4.67 11.63 -5.25
CA ILE A 238 5.71 11.48 -4.22
C ILE A 238 6.80 10.60 -4.79
N PHE A 239 8.04 10.99 -4.63
CA PHE A 239 9.15 10.24 -5.21
C PHE A 239 10.40 10.33 -4.33
N THR A 240 11.35 9.47 -4.59
CA THR A 240 12.65 9.42 -3.94
C THR A 240 13.65 10.25 -4.72
N SER A 241 14.44 11.07 -4.07
CA SER A 241 15.49 11.86 -4.72
C SER A 241 16.79 11.90 -3.92
N ALA A 242 17.92 11.84 -4.64
CA ALA A 242 19.26 12.03 -4.08
C ALA A 242 19.78 13.47 -4.24
N ARG A 243 18.89 14.44 -4.53
CA ARG A 243 19.27 15.85 -4.70
C ARG A 243 19.83 16.48 -3.43
N PRO A 244 20.83 17.38 -3.52
CA PRO A 244 21.43 18.02 -2.36
C PRO A 244 20.44 18.84 -1.54
N GLY A 245 20.73 18.95 -0.24
CA GLY A 245 19.92 19.74 0.69
C GLY A 245 18.82 18.97 1.40
N GLY A 246 18.80 17.64 1.21
CA GLY A 246 17.95 16.74 1.98
C GLY A 246 18.51 16.42 3.39
N TYR A 247 17.91 15.45 4.03
CA TYR A 247 18.25 14.99 5.39
C TYR A 247 19.20 13.80 5.38
N GLY A 248 19.07 12.91 4.38
CA GLY A 248 19.84 11.67 4.24
C GLY A 248 20.54 11.51 2.90
N GLY A 249 20.80 10.26 2.53
CA GLY A 249 21.36 9.92 1.22
C GLY A 249 20.33 10.01 0.10
N THR A 250 19.13 9.52 0.38
CA THR A 250 17.92 9.71 -0.44
C THR A 250 16.77 10.11 0.47
N ASP A 251 15.95 11.04 0.01
CA ASP A 251 14.79 11.57 0.72
C ASP A 251 13.53 11.48 -0.13
N LEU A 252 12.37 11.51 0.51
CA LEU A 252 11.07 11.66 -0.14
C LEU A 252 10.78 13.11 -0.45
N TYR A 253 10.37 13.36 -1.68
CA TYR A 253 9.93 14.65 -2.18
C TYR A 253 8.49 14.54 -2.69
N ILE A 254 7.76 15.65 -2.64
CA ILE A 254 6.39 15.73 -3.14
C ILE A 254 6.24 16.93 -4.07
N SER A 255 5.46 16.75 -5.13
CA SER A 255 4.99 17.83 -5.99
C SER A 255 3.50 17.69 -6.25
N SER A 256 2.79 18.81 -6.39
CA SER A 256 1.40 18.85 -6.81
C SER A 256 1.27 19.44 -8.21
N LYS A 257 0.20 19.07 -8.95
CA LYS A 257 -0.12 19.72 -10.22
C LYS A 257 -0.73 21.11 -9.98
N ASP A 258 -0.39 22.05 -10.83
CA ASP A 258 -1.06 23.33 -10.93
C ASP A 258 -2.34 23.23 -11.77
N THR A 259 -3.15 24.27 -11.79
CA THR A 259 -4.42 24.33 -12.53
C THR A 259 -4.26 24.20 -14.05
N ASP A 260 -3.07 24.46 -14.59
CA ASP A 260 -2.73 24.28 -16.00
C ASP A 260 -2.20 22.87 -16.33
N GLY A 261 -2.10 22.00 -15.31
CA GLY A 261 -1.62 20.60 -15.43
C GLY A 261 -0.10 20.45 -15.33
N SER A 262 0.67 21.52 -15.15
CA SER A 262 2.12 21.44 -14.91
C SER A 262 2.43 21.01 -13.47
N TRP A 263 3.59 20.37 -13.28
CA TRP A 263 4.09 20.03 -11.94
C TRP A 263 4.73 21.28 -11.29
N LYS A 264 4.39 21.51 -10.03
CA LYS A 264 5.09 22.53 -9.20
C LYS A 264 6.47 22.01 -8.81
N ALA A 265 7.35 22.93 -8.40
CA ALA A 265 8.65 22.55 -7.87
C ALA A 265 8.52 21.58 -6.68
N ALA A 266 9.24 20.47 -6.74
CA ALA A 266 9.16 19.45 -5.70
C ALA A 266 9.68 19.97 -4.35
N ILE A 267 9.00 19.59 -3.28
CA ILE A 267 9.29 19.97 -1.89
C ILE A 267 9.80 18.73 -1.14
N ASN A 268 10.92 18.86 -0.41
CA ASN A 268 11.35 17.81 0.52
C ASN A 268 10.29 17.61 1.61
N MET A 269 9.89 16.38 1.87
CA MET A 269 8.83 16.09 2.84
C MET A 269 9.25 16.36 4.30
N GLY A 270 10.54 16.54 4.55
CA GLY A 270 11.06 16.93 5.87
C GLY A 270 10.92 15.87 6.94
N GLU A 271 11.43 16.21 8.14
CA GLU A 271 11.21 15.38 9.33
C GLU A 271 9.74 15.42 9.79
N PRO A 272 9.23 14.33 10.35
CA PRO A 272 9.90 13.07 10.66
C PRO A 272 9.82 12.02 9.55
N VAL A 273 9.25 12.35 8.38
CA VAL A 273 9.16 11.43 7.23
C VAL A 273 10.55 11.10 6.74
N ASN A 274 11.32 12.13 6.35
CA ASN A 274 12.73 11.98 6.01
C ASN A 274 13.60 11.95 7.28
N SER A 275 14.70 11.25 7.19
CA SER A 275 15.67 11.06 8.28
C SER A 275 17.12 11.21 7.75
N SER A 276 18.10 11.06 8.62
CA SER A 276 19.52 11.03 8.18
C SER A 276 19.92 9.75 7.43
N ALA A 277 18.99 8.83 7.23
CA ALA A 277 19.16 7.57 6.50
C ALA A 277 18.71 7.71 5.04
N ASN A 278 18.53 6.58 4.35
CA ASN A 278 17.91 6.55 3.03
C ASN A 278 16.40 6.29 3.20
N ASP A 279 15.58 7.24 2.81
CA ASP A 279 14.13 7.13 2.80
C ASP A 279 13.64 7.04 1.35
N SER A 280 12.84 6.01 1.01
CA SER A 280 12.57 5.66 -0.39
C SER A 280 11.26 4.92 -0.59
N ASN A 281 10.86 4.73 -1.85
CA ASN A 281 9.77 3.86 -2.27
C ASN A 281 8.41 4.20 -1.62
N PRO A 282 7.90 5.41 -1.83
CA PRO A 282 6.63 5.84 -1.27
C PRO A 282 5.45 5.07 -1.87
N PHE A 283 4.43 4.85 -1.05
CA PHE A 283 3.12 4.35 -1.43
C PHE A 283 2.06 4.97 -0.50
N VAL A 284 0.97 5.47 -1.05
CA VAL A 284 -0.15 5.97 -0.25
C VAL A 284 -1.31 4.99 -0.36
N SER A 285 -1.89 4.63 0.78
CA SER A 285 -3.07 3.77 0.81
C SER A 285 -4.24 4.37 0.03
N ALA A 286 -5.05 3.53 -0.62
CA ALA A 286 -6.15 3.98 -1.47
C ALA A 286 -7.21 4.81 -0.72
N ASP A 287 -7.33 4.62 0.62
CA ASP A 287 -8.16 5.47 1.48
C ASP A 287 -7.51 6.82 1.80
N GLY A 288 -6.23 7.03 1.37
CA GLY A 288 -5.47 8.25 1.59
C GLY A 288 -5.11 8.51 3.06
N LEU A 289 -5.17 7.49 3.93
CA LEU A 289 -4.92 7.68 5.36
C LEU A 289 -3.45 7.54 5.74
N TYR A 290 -2.68 6.72 5.01
CA TYR A 290 -1.31 6.38 5.38
C TYR A 290 -0.35 6.49 4.20
N LEU A 291 0.81 7.08 4.48
CA LEU A 291 1.99 7.01 3.62
C LEU A 291 2.86 5.87 4.13
N PHE A 292 3.17 4.94 3.24
CA PHE A 292 4.15 3.89 3.44
C PHE A 292 5.43 4.24 2.69
N PHE A 293 6.56 3.86 3.23
CA PHE A 293 7.86 4.06 2.59
C PHE A 293 8.92 3.13 3.21
N ASN A 294 10.04 2.97 2.52
CA ASN A 294 11.16 2.19 3.03
C ASN A 294 12.21 3.12 3.65
N SER A 295 12.80 2.69 4.75
CA SER A 295 13.88 3.42 5.40
C SER A 295 14.92 2.49 6.01
N ASP A 296 16.20 2.85 5.91
CA ASP A 296 17.30 2.15 6.58
C ASP A 296 17.73 2.87 7.89
N ARG A 297 16.82 3.62 8.53
CA ARG A 297 17.06 4.41 9.75
C ARG A 297 17.39 3.59 11.00
N ILE A 298 17.06 2.30 11.03
CA ILE A 298 17.45 1.41 12.13
C ILE A 298 18.83 0.82 11.88
N GLN A 299 19.05 0.30 10.66
CA GLN A 299 20.29 -0.33 10.27
C GLN A 299 20.57 0.00 8.81
N GLN A 300 21.75 0.56 8.54
CA GLN A 300 22.17 0.93 7.19
C GLN A 300 22.07 -0.26 6.22
N TYR A 301 21.48 0.00 5.06
CA TYR A 301 21.16 -0.97 4.01
C TYR A 301 20.05 -1.97 4.32
N ASP A 302 19.43 -1.90 5.50
CA ASP A 302 18.26 -2.71 5.84
C ASP A 302 16.97 -1.88 5.62
N ARG A 303 16.39 -2.00 4.44
CA ARG A 303 15.26 -1.18 3.96
C ARG A 303 13.95 -1.68 4.54
N ASN A 304 13.70 -1.38 5.79
CA ASN A 304 12.46 -1.75 6.45
C ASN A 304 11.30 -0.84 5.99
N PRO A 305 10.08 -1.38 5.84
CA PRO A 305 8.90 -0.57 5.57
C PRO A 305 8.46 0.19 6.82
N TYR A 306 8.15 1.46 6.63
CA TYR A 306 7.57 2.36 7.60
C TYR A 306 6.23 2.87 7.12
N TRP A 307 5.41 3.29 8.03
CA TRP A 307 4.18 4.00 7.72
C TRP A 307 3.97 5.17 8.66
N VAL A 308 3.22 6.17 8.19
CA VAL A 308 2.89 7.40 8.91
C VAL A 308 1.53 7.90 8.45
N ASP A 309 0.85 8.68 9.29
CA ASP A 309 -0.37 9.36 8.91
C ASP A 309 -0.13 10.28 7.70
N ALA A 310 -0.90 10.09 6.62
CA ALA A 310 -0.75 10.84 5.37
C ALA A 310 -1.16 12.32 5.46
N GLN A 311 -1.56 12.82 6.65
CA GLN A 311 -1.81 14.24 6.87
C GLN A 311 -0.60 15.12 6.52
N PHE A 312 0.61 14.58 6.56
CA PHE A 312 1.81 15.26 6.07
C PHE A 312 1.70 15.69 4.62
N ILE A 313 1.20 14.80 3.76
CA ILE A 313 1.01 15.08 2.33
C ILE A 313 0.13 16.31 2.16
N TYR A 314 -1.00 16.33 2.84
CA TYR A 314 -2.00 17.38 2.70
C TYR A 314 -1.55 18.71 3.30
N ASN A 315 -0.79 18.67 4.38
CA ASN A 315 -0.19 19.86 4.97
C ASN A 315 0.79 20.51 3.97
N LEU A 316 1.69 19.71 3.37
CA LEU A 316 2.67 20.21 2.40
C LEU A 316 2.03 20.77 1.13
N ILE A 317 0.99 20.11 0.58
CA ILE A 317 0.31 20.57 -0.61
C ILE A 317 -0.48 21.87 -0.34
N ASN A 318 -1.14 21.97 0.83
CA ASN A 318 -2.01 23.12 1.17
C ASN A 318 -1.27 24.33 1.73
N ASP A 319 -0.09 24.17 2.32
CA ASP A 319 0.75 25.30 2.75
C ASP A 319 1.23 26.14 1.55
N VAL A 320 1.21 25.57 0.34
CA VAL A 320 1.55 26.26 -0.90
C VAL A 320 0.34 27.02 -1.50
N GLU A 321 -0.89 26.69 -1.10
CA GLU A 321 -2.12 27.26 -1.63
C GLU A 321 -3.10 27.71 -0.53
N ASN A 322 -3.07 28.98 -0.19
CA ASN A 322 -4.18 29.59 0.55
C ASN A 322 -5.45 29.59 -0.32
N GLY A 323 -6.23 28.50 -0.31
CA GLY A 323 -7.60 28.54 -0.80
C GLY A 323 -8.13 27.44 -1.74
N ALA A 324 -7.39 26.41 -2.11
CA ALA A 324 -7.94 25.30 -2.89
C ALA A 324 -8.59 24.23 -2.00
N PRO A 325 -9.71 23.60 -2.41
CA PRO A 325 -10.29 22.50 -1.67
C PRO A 325 -9.32 21.31 -1.67
N ASN A 326 -9.10 20.74 -0.50
CA ASN A 326 -8.22 19.61 -0.23
C ASN A 326 -8.66 18.40 -1.09
N PRO A 327 -7.80 17.81 -1.95
CA PRO A 327 -8.17 16.68 -2.78
C PRO A 327 -8.44 15.39 -1.99
N VAL A 328 -8.23 15.38 -0.69
CA VAL A 328 -8.65 14.30 0.19
C VAL A 328 -9.84 14.74 1.02
N ASP A 329 -10.90 14.96 0.32
CA ASP A 329 -12.17 15.24 0.94
C ASP A 329 -12.78 14.01 1.61
N PHE A 330 -13.72 14.27 2.52
CA PHE A 330 -14.67 13.27 2.93
C PHE A 330 -15.18 12.51 1.69
N TYR A 331 -15.23 11.21 1.77
CA TYR A 331 -15.62 10.37 0.65
C TYR A 331 -16.79 9.47 1.02
N LEU A 332 -17.73 9.33 0.11
CA LEU A 332 -18.82 8.37 0.19
C LEU A 332 -18.69 7.40 -0.97
N SER A 333 -18.46 6.10 -0.70
CA SER A 333 -18.35 5.10 -1.74
C SER A 333 -19.69 4.72 -2.35
N GLN A 334 -19.67 4.16 -3.55
CA GLN A 334 -20.82 3.43 -4.07
C GLN A 334 -21.04 2.19 -3.19
N ASN A 335 -22.30 1.96 -2.80
CA ASN A 335 -22.66 0.76 -2.02
C ASN A 335 -22.37 -0.52 -2.81
N TYR A 336 -21.94 -1.56 -2.12
CA TYR A 336 -21.69 -2.86 -2.74
C TYR A 336 -22.31 -3.99 -1.89
N PRO A 337 -23.01 -4.94 -2.57
CA PRO A 337 -23.37 -4.96 -3.99
C PRO A 337 -24.38 -3.87 -4.38
N ASN A 338 -24.39 -3.49 -5.67
CA ASN A 338 -25.42 -2.61 -6.25
C ASN A 338 -25.68 -3.00 -7.72
N PRO A 339 -26.85 -3.54 -8.11
CA PRO A 339 -28.03 -3.76 -7.25
C PRO A 339 -27.81 -4.77 -6.11
N PHE A 340 -28.64 -4.69 -5.05
CA PHE A 340 -28.48 -5.52 -3.86
C PHE A 340 -29.78 -6.25 -3.45
N ASN A 341 -29.66 -7.33 -2.65
CA ASN A 341 -30.78 -8.11 -2.10
C ASN A 341 -30.32 -8.95 -0.87
N PRO A 342 -30.90 -8.83 0.31
CA PRO A 342 -31.57 -7.64 0.81
C PRO A 342 -30.63 -6.61 1.44
N SER A 343 -29.33 -6.95 1.59
CA SER A 343 -28.32 -6.14 2.27
C SER A 343 -27.26 -5.61 1.32
N THR A 344 -26.69 -4.48 1.68
CA THR A 344 -25.55 -3.85 1.01
C THR A 344 -24.70 -3.10 2.03
N THR A 345 -23.41 -2.93 1.74
CA THR A 345 -22.48 -2.17 2.56
C THR A 345 -22.24 -0.79 1.93
N ILE A 346 -22.28 0.25 2.76
CA ILE A 346 -21.97 1.63 2.40
C ILE A 346 -20.68 2.02 3.11
N GLY A 347 -19.62 2.25 2.34
CA GLY A 347 -18.34 2.74 2.84
C GLY A 347 -18.28 4.27 2.82
N TYR A 348 -17.58 4.88 3.77
CA TYR A 348 -17.28 6.31 3.76
C TYR A 348 -15.99 6.60 4.51
N ARG A 349 -15.37 7.73 4.19
CA ARG A 349 -14.12 8.19 4.81
C ARG A 349 -14.28 9.58 5.41
N LEU A 350 -13.67 9.76 6.59
CA LEU A 350 -13.57 11.03 7.27
C LEU A 350 -12.10 11.45 7.32
N VAL A 351 -11.80 12.63 6.82
CA VAL A 351 -10.43 13.18 6.83
C VAL A 351 -10.06 13.90 8.12
N LYS A 352 -11.04 14.18 8.96
CA LYS A 352 -10.89 14.72 10.31
C LYS A 352 -12.04 14.21 11.18
N SER A 353 -11.87 14.31 12.50
CA SER A 353 -12.96 14.03 13.45
C SER A 353 -14.09 15.02 13.26
N ASP A 354 -15.30 14.53 13.03
CA ASP A 354 -16.47 15.39 12.83
C ASP A 354 -17.78 14.69 13.28
N LYS A 355 -18.84 15.47 13.37
CA LYS A 355 -20.19 14.90 13.52
C LYS A 355 -20.66 14.39 12.17
N VAL A 356 -20.98 13.10 12.11
CA VAL A 356 -21.36 12.38 10.89
C VAL A 356 -22.83 12.00 10.94
N THR A 357 -23.55 12.25 9.85
CA THR A 357 -24.85 11.65 9.60
C THR A 357 -24.84 10.88 8.28
N LEU A 358 -25.29 9.63 8.30
CA LEU A 358 -25.53 8.83 7.11
C LEU A 358 -27.01 8.43 7.09
N LYS A 359 -27.74 8.87 6.06
CA LYS A 359 -29.17 8.72 5.96
C LYS A 359 -29.58 8.12 4.62
N VAL A 360 -30.69 7.36 4.62
CA VAL A 360 -31.29 6.76 3.41
C VAL A 360 -32.61 7.44 3.12
N TYR A 361 -32.86 7.71 1.83
CA TYR A 361 -34.03 8.39 1.33
C TYR A 361 -34.70 7.61 0.20
N ASP A 362 -36.01 7.76 0.04
CA ASP A 362 -36.73 7.32 -1.16
C ASP A 362 -36.58 8.31 -2.33
N VAL A 363 -37.16 7.97 -3.47
CA VAL A 363 -37.13 8.80 -4.69
C VAL A 363 -37.81 10.18 -4.56
N LEU A 364 -38.63 10.36 -3.53
CA LEU A 364 -39.32 11.63 -3.23
C LEU A 364 -38.55 12.46 -2.21
N GLY A 365 -37.37 11.99 -1.77
CA GLY A 365 -36.55 12.67 -0.76
C GLY A 365 -37.02 12.48 0.66
N LYS A 366 -37.98 11.56 0.90
CA LYS A 366 -38.39 11.24 2.26
C LYS A 366 -37.37 10.37 2.94
N GLU A 367 -36.95 10.76 4.13
CA GLU A 367 -36.03 9.96 4.97
C GLU A 367 -36.69 8.62 5.34
N ILE A 368 -35.98 7.53 5.06
CA ILE A 368 -36.38 6.16 5.39
C ILE A 368 -35.76 5.73 6.72
N ILE A 369 -34.43 6.01 6.87
CA ILE A 369 -33.70 5.63 8.08
C ILE A 369 -32.42 6.47 8.20
N THR A 370 -32.01 6.78 9.44
CA THR A 370 -30.68 7.25 9.78
C THR A 370 -29.83 6.06 10.18
N LEU A 371 -28.74 5.81 9.46
CA LEU A 371 -27.79 4.72 9.71
C LEU A 371 -26.67 5.10 10.68
N VAL A 372 -26.24 6.38 10.64
CA VAL A 372 -25.22 6.97 11.52
C VAL A 372 -25.67 8.37 11.91
N ASP A 373 -25.53 8.75 13.20
CA ASP A 373 -25.71 10.11 13.72
C ASP A 373 -24.89 10.25 15.00
N GLU A 374 -23.57 10.36 14.84
CA GLU A 374 -22.62 10.41 15.96
C GLU A 374 -21.33 11.15 15.59
N TYR A 375 -20.56 11.55 16.60
CA TYR A 375 -19.18 12.01 16.41
C TYR A 375 -18.28 10.82 16.12
N LYS A 376 -17.50 10.90 15.00
CA LYS A 376 -16.52 9.89 14.64
C LYS A 376 -15.16 10.52 14.46
N PRO A 377 -14.07 9.84 14.89
CA PRO A 377 -12.71 10.25 14.57
C PRO A 377 -12.45 10.16 13.06
N ARG A 378 -11.32 10.70 12.61
CA ARG A 378 -10.78 10.45 11.27
C ARG A 378 -10.67 8.95 11.05
N GLY A 379 -11.02 8.46 9.86
CA GLY A 379 -10.95 7.05 9.53
C GLY A 379 -11.87 6.62 8.40
N ARG A 380 -11.73 5.38 7.99
CA ARG A 380 -12.66 4.69 7.08
C ARG A 380 -13.72 3.95 7.90
N TYR A 381 -14.93 3.99 7.42
CA TYR A 381 -16.07 3.37 8.07
C TYR A 381 -16.95 2.64 7.06
N GLU A 382 -17.54 1.56 7.49
CA GLU A 382 -18.52 0.80 6.75
C GLU A 382 -19.79 0.65 7.56
N LYS A 383 -20.93 0.68 6.85
CA LYS A 383 -22.23 0.50 7.47
C LYS A 383 -23.10 -0.39 6.63
N GLU A 384 -23.49 -1.53 7.18
CA GLU A 384 -24.48 -2.39 6.54
C GLU A 384 -25.86 -1.75 6.57
N PHE A 385 -26.57 -1.84 5.43
CA PHE A 385 -27.96 -1.45 5.26
C PHE A 385 -28.76 -2.62 4.71
N SER A 386 -29.89 -2.95 5.37
CA SER A 386 -30.82 -3.97 4.91
C SER A 386 -32.17 -3.37 4.50
N ALA A 387 -32.55 -3.62 3.25
CA ALA A 387 -33.80 -3.19 2.67
C ALA A 387 -34.91 -4.26 2.74
N ALA A 388 -34.78 -5.29 3.58
CA ALA A 388 -35.72 -6.42 3.65
C ALA A 388 -37.19 -6.02 3.84
N LYS A 389 -37.44 -4.87 4.48
CA LYS A 389 -38.78 -4.32 4.73
C LYS A 389 -39.24 -3.30 3.69
N LEU A 390 -38.42 -3.01 2.69
CA LEU A 390 -38.70 -2.03 1.66
C LEU A 390 -39.23 -2.71 0.38
N GLN A 391 -39.73 -1.92 -0.56
CA GLN A 391 -40.10 -2.37 -1.90
C GLN A 391 -38.87 -2.30 -2.82
N SER A 392 -38.84 -3.17 -3.86
CA SER A 392 -37.85 -3.05 -4.92
C SER A 392 -37.94 -1.67 -5.57
N GLY A 393 -36.79 -1.04 -5.78
CA GLY A 393 -36.73 0.31 -6.35
C GLY A 393 -35.41 1.02 -6.14
N VAL A 394 -35.43 2.29 -6.53
CA VAL A 394 -34.29 3.19 -6.36
C VAL A 394 -34.36 3.91 -5.01
N TYR A 395 -33.27 3.97 -4.32
CA TYR A 395 -33.04 4.72 -3.09
C TYR A 395 -31.81 5.58 -3.20
N PHE A 396 -31.72 6.58 -2.33
CA PHE A 396 -30.53 7.42 -2.21
C PHE A 396 -30.00 7.34 -0.78
N TYR A 397 -28.71 7.45 -0.61
CA TYR A 397 -28.11 7.63 0.69
C TYR A 397 -27.17 8.83 0.67
N GLN A 398 -27.16 9.57 1.76
CA GLN A 398 -26.45 10.82 1.90
C GLN A 398 -25.58 10.78 3.15
N LEU A 399 -24.30 11.09 2.96
CA LEU A 399 -23.35 11.37 4.02
C LEU A 399 -23.23 12.88 4.22
N GLN A 400 -23.30 13.32 5.47
CA GLN A 400 -22.94 14.67 5.87
C GLN A 400 -21.90 14.61 6.99
N ALA A 401 -20.79 15.34 6.83
CA ALA A 401 -19.74 15.50 7.84
C ALA A 401 -19.22 16.94 7.78
N GLY A 402 -19.53 17.74 8.81
CA GLY A 402 -19.28 19.19 8.79
C GLY A 402 -19.96 19.89 7.62
N SER A 403 -19.19 20.53 6.75
CA SER A 403 -19.68 21.17 5.51
C SER A 403 -19.77 20.22 4.31
N PHE A 404 -19.20 19.02 4.42
CA PHE A 404 -19.24 18.02 3.35
C PHE A 404 -20.62 17.38 3.29
N VAL A 405 -21.17 17.27 2.07
CA VAL A 405 -22.40 16.53 1.78
C VAL A 405 -22.24 15.82 0.44
N ASP A 406 -22.37 14.50 0.44
CA ASP A 406 -22.39 13.71 -0.79
C ASP A 406 -23.59 12.75 -0.79
N THR A 407 -24.14 12.46 -1.98
CA THR A 407 -25.33 11.63 -2.16
C THR A 407 -25.13 10.63 -3.29
N LYS A 408 -25.35 9.36 -2.99
CA LYS A 408 -25.25 8.26 -3.95
C LYS A 408 -26.60 7.57 -4.16
N LYS A 409 -26.75 6.94 -5.34
CA LYS A 409 -27.92 6.15 -5.71
C LYS A 409 -27.64 4.67 -5.48
N MET A 410 -28.62 3.94 -4.95
CA MET A 410 -28.59 2.47 -4.84
C MET A 410 -29.87 1.86 -5.40
N VAL A 411 -29.80 0.61 -5.85
CA VAL A 411 -30.91 -0.12 -6.46
C VAL A 411 -31.15 -1.40 -5.66
N TYR A 412 -32.37 -1.50 -5.08
CA TYR A 412 -32.79 -2.70 -4.37
C TYR A 412 -33.67 -3.57 -5.29
N LEU A 413 -33.34 -4.84 -5.43
CA LEU A 413 -34.08 -5.84 -6.20
C LEU A 413 -34.45 -7.01 -5.28
N LYS A 414 -35.75 -7.33 -5.18
CA LYS A 414 -36.22 -8.55 -4.50
C LYS A 414 -36.09 -9.75 -5.39
#